data_5582562d5aacc3083704b70dea4bbce8
#
_entry.id   5582562d5aacc3083704b70dea4bbce8
#
_cell.length_a   1.000
_cell.length_b   1.000
_cell.length_c   1.000
_cell.angle_alpha   90.00
_cell.angle_beta   90.00
_cell.angle_gamma   90.00
#
_symmetry.space_group_name_H-M   'P 1'
#
loop_
_entity.id
_entity.type
_entity.pdbx_description
1 polymer ?
#
loop_
_entity_poly.entity_id
_entity_poly.type
_entity_poly.pdbx_seq_one_letter_code
_entity_poly.pdbx_strand_id
1 'polypeptide(L)'
;MPFKIRRLEAKDIPAVSSIDRLVFHDPWPESAYVQELYFNPNAHYFVLQLTPAMPAHSWAERRAALASQIVGFVGVRVEMERGHISTLAIRPEWRGWGLGELLLHTALEQAIQSGARTVALEVRVSNAVAQNLYAKYDFVVVSQLRGYYADGEDAYYMRANVEGRAYHNYLQQRRALLEYRFRPQPANMT
;
A
#
# COMPACT_ATOMS: atom_id res chain seq x y z
N MET A 1 -15.11 -7.81 -5.69
CA MET A 1 -13.97 -7.87 -4.75
C MET A 1 -14.47 -7.55 -3.36
N PRO A 2 -14.06 -8.28 -2.31
CA PRO A 2 -14.44 -7.98 -0.94
C PRO A 2 -13.69 -6.75 -0.38
N PHE A 3 -12.88 -6.10 -1.21
CA PHE A 3 -12.04 -4.95 -0.86
C PHE A 3 -12.26 -3.81 -1.85
N LYS A 4 -12.16 -2.59 -1.34
CA LYS A 4 -12.16 -1.35 -2.12
C LYS A 4 -10.90 -0.56 -1.79
N ILE A 5 -10.17 -0.12 -2.82
CA ILE A 5 -9.13 0.88 -2.66
C ILE A 5 -9.73 2.23 -3.01
N ARG A 6 -9.46 3.21 -2.18
CA ARG A 6 -9.84 4.60 -2.38
C ARG A 6 -8.80 5.56 -1.81
N ARG A 7 -8.86 6.81 -2.18
CA ARG A 7 -8.02 7.85 -1.57
C ARG A 7 -8.30 7.94 -0.06
N LEU A 8 -7.25 8.20 0.68
CA LEU A 8 -7.31 8.50 2.11
C LEU A 8 -8.03 9.83 2.32
N GLU A 9 -8.94 9.84 3.27
CA GLU A 9 -9.68 11.04 3.71
C GLU A 9 -9.32 11.34 5.18
N ALA A 10 -9.54 12.57 5.63
CA ALA A 10 -9.24 12.98 7.01
C ALA A 10 -9.82 12.05 8.09
N LYS A 11 -11.05 11.57 7.86
CA LYS A 11 -11.73 10.64 8.78
C LYS A 11 -11.03 9.30 8.95
N ASP A 12 -10.12 8.94 8.03
CA ASP A 12 -9.40 7.67 8.03
C ASP A 12 -8.10 7.73 8.83
N ILE A 13 -7.60 8.93 9.13
CA ILE A 13 -6.32 9.14 9.83
C ILE A 13 -6.23 8.34 11.13
N PRO A 14 -7.23 8.31 12.02
CA PRO A 14 -7.15 7.50 13.23
C PRO A 14 -6.98 5.99 12.96
N ALA A 15 -7.66 5.47 11.92
CA ALA A 15 -7.55 4.06 11.54
C ALA A 15 -6.17 3.76 10.93
N VAL A 16 -5.66 4.63 10.06
CA VAL A 16 -4.33 4.52 9.45
C VAL A 16 -3.26 4.58 10.53
N SER A 17 -3.31 5.56 11.43
CA SER A 17 -2.38 5.70 12.56
C SER A 17 -2.43 4.49 13.51
N SER A 18 -3.60 3.87 13.70
CA SER A 18 -3.71 2.62 14.45
C SER A 18 -2.97 1.46 13.77
N ILE A 19 -3.04 1.35 12.43
CA ILE A 19 -2.31 0.34 11.68
C ILE A 19 -0.81 0.63 11.74
N ASP A 20 -0.43 1.88 11.60
CA ASP A 20 0.96 2.33 11.64
C ASP A 20 1.64 1.91 12.96
N ARG A 21 1.01 2.23 14.08
CA ARG A 21 1.47 1.82 15.43
C ARG A 21 1.53 0.30 15.63
N LEU A 22 0.71 -0.45 14.92
CA LEU A 22 0.69 -1.91 15.01
C LEU A 22 1.80 -2.56 14.18
N VAL A 23 2.21 -1.90 13.09
CA VAL A 23 3.08 -2.50 12.06
C VAL A 23 4.52 -2.00 12.14
N PHE A 24 4.72 -0.72 12.45
CA PHE A 24 6.04 -0.11 12.45
C PHE A 24 6.56 0.12 13.88
N HIS A 25 7.86 -0.05 14.03
CA HIS A 25 8.54 0.21 15.30
C HIS A 25 8.58 1.71 15.63
N ASP A 26 8.68 2.55 14.60
CA ASP A 26 8.69 4.01 14.69
C ASP A 26 7.53 4.58 13.87
N PRO A 27 6.30 4.56 14.44
CA PRO A 27 5.11 4.96 13.72
C PRO A 27 5.02 6.47 13.55
N TRP A 28 4.47 6.91 12.44
CA TRP A 28 4.21 8.33 12.20
C TRP A 28 3.12 8.86 13.14
N PRO A 29 3.29 10.08 13.67
CA PRO A 29 2.24 10.75 14.40
C PRO A 29 1.08 11.13 13.45
N GLU A 30 -0.14 11.26 13.98
CA GLU A 30 -1.31 11.62 13.17
C GLU A 30 -1.12 12.97 12.44
N SER A 31 -0.39 13.90 13.05
CA SER A 31 -0.05 15.19 12.44
C SER A 31 0.75 15.05 11.13
N ALA A 32 1.58 14.02 10.98
CA ALA A 32 2.30 13.77 9.74
C ALA A 32 1.35 13.40 8.61
N TYR A 33 0.32 12.56 8.88
CA TYR A 33 -0.71 12.26 7.90
C TYR A 33 -1.56 13.47 7.53
N VAL A 34 -1.86 14.35 8.50
CA VAL A 34 -2.53 15.63 8.25
C VAL A 34 -1.68 16.51 7.33
N GLN A 35 -0.38 16.59 7.62
CA GLN A 35 0.57 17.37 6.82
C GLN A 35 0.62 16.86 5.38
N GLU A 36 0.74 15.55 5.19
CA GLU A 36 0.77 14.95 3.85
C GLU A 36 -0.54 15.14 3.10
N LEU A 37 -1.69 15.01 3.78
CA LEU A 37 -3.00 15.07 3.14
C LEU A 37 -3.39 16.50 2.70
N TYR A 38 -3.05 17.52 3.51
CA TYR A 38 -3.54 18.87 3.29
C TYR A 38 -2.48 19.84 2.75
N PHE A 39 -1.21 19.57 3.01
CA PHE A 39 -0.14 20.53 2.71
C PHE A 39 0.90 20.01 1.72
N ASN A 40 0.82 18.73 1.33
CA ASN A 40 1.70 18.16 0.33
C ASN A 40 0.92 17.81 -0.95
N PRO A 41 0.89 18.67 -1.97
CA PRO A 41 0.16 18.43 -3.21
C PRO A 41 0.74 17.26 -4.03
N ASN A 42 1.97 16.86 -3.74
CA ASN A 42 2.67 15.78 -4.42
C ASN A 42 2.42 14.41 -3.76
N ALA A 43 1.72 14.39 -2.62
CA ALA A 43 1.43 13.16 -1.87
C ALA A 43 0.08 12.56 -2.26
N HIS A 44 0.10 11.25 -2.44
CA HIS A 44 -1.10 10.47 -2.77
C HIS A 44 -1.18 9.28 -1.81
N TYR A 45 -2.20 9.27 -0.97
CA TYR A 45 -2.44 8.21 0.00
C TYR A 45 -3.71 7.43 -0.35
N PHE A 46 -3.63 6.11 -0.21
CA PHE A 46 -4.74 5.20 -0.47
C PHE A 46 -4.95 4.28 0.72
N VAL A 47 -6.20 3.96 0.98
CA VAL A 47 -6.62 2.99 1.98
C VAL A 47 -7.29 1.79 1.32
N LEU A 48 -7.02 0.62 1.86
CA LEU A 48 -7.68 -0.63 1.51
C LEU A 48 -8.75 -0.92 2.56
N GLN A 49 -9.99 -0.86 2.11
CA GLN A 49 -11.18 -1.00 2.94
C GLN A 49 -11.91 -2.29 2.61
N LEU A 50 -12.37 -3.01 3.63
CA LEU A 50 -13.31 -4.12 3.45
C LEU A 50 -14.65 -3.60 2.97
N THR A 51 -15.23 -4.26 1.95
CA THR A 51 -16.62 -4.04 1.57
C THR A 51 -17.47 -5.14 2.18
N PRO A 52 -18.57 -4.81 2.87
CA PRO A 52 -19.50 -5.84 3.37
C PRO A 52 -20.01 -6.66 2.19
N ALA A 53 -19.73 -7.94 2.18
CA ALA A 53 -20.12 -8.82 1.08
C ALA A 53 -21.60 -9.27 1.16
N MET A 54 -22.29 -9.02 2.29
CA MET A 54 -23.67 -9.50 2.54
C MET A 54 -24.44 -8.55 3.47
N PRO A 55 -25.78 -8.52 3.38
CA PRO A 55 -26.60 -7.85 4.39
C PRO A 55 -26.34 -8.49 5.76
N ALA A 56 -25.95 -7.66 6.71
CA ALA A 56 -25.69 -8.09 8.08
C ALA A 56 -26.99 -8.60 8.74
N HIS A 57 -27.00 -9.85 9.16
CA HIS A 57 -28.17 -10.49 9.79
C HIS A 57 -28.20 -10.31 11.31
N SER A 58 -27.08 -9.87 11.91
CA SER A 58 -26.98 -9.63 13.35
C SER A 58 -26.49 -8.22 13.69
N TRP A 59 -26.76 -7.77 14.92
CA TRP A 59 -26.23 -6.50 15.44
C TRP A 59 -24.70 -6.48 15.53
N ALA A 60 -24.07 -7.61 15.79
CA ALA A 60 -22.61 -7.75 15.82
C ALA A 60 -22.02 -7.56 14.40
N GLU A 61 -22.65 -8.15 13.38
CA GLU A 61 -22.26 -8.00 11.97
C GLU A 61 -22.50 -6.57 11.47
N ARG A 62 -23.61 -5.93 11.88
CA ARG A 62 -23.88 -4.50 11.57
C ARG A 62 -22.83 -3.59 12.20
N ARG A 63 -22.41 -3.88 13.43
CA ARG A 63 -21.36 -3.12 14.12
C ARG A 63 -19.98 -3.32 13.47
N ALA A 64 -19.68 -4.53 13.02
CA ALA A 64 -18.49 -4.83 12.24
C ALA A 64 -18.56 -4.20 10.83
N ALA A 65 -19.74 -4.14 10.21
CA ALA A 65 -19.97 -3.50 8.92
C ALA A 65 -19.97 -1.95 8.99
N LEU A 66 -20.38 -1.37 10.13
CA LEU A 66 -20.31 0.06 10.39
C LEU A 66 -18.90 0.56 10.73
N ALA A 67 -18.08 -0.29 11.31
CA ALA A 67 -16.64 -0.08 11.35
C ALA A 67 -16.09 -0.45 9.98
N SER A 68 -16.10 0.50 9.03
CA SER A 68 -15.41 0.33 7.75
C SER A 68 -13.95 -0.02 8.03
N GLN A 69 -13.64 -1.33 8.07
CA GLN A 69 -12.32 -1.77 8.48
C GLN A 69 -11.34 -1.45 7.37
N ILE A 70 -10.57 -0.41 7.59
CA ILE A 70 -9.34 -0.19 6.85
C ILE A 70 -8.35 -1.25 7.31
N VAL A 71 -7.91 -2.08 6.37
CA VAL A 71 -7.01 -3.21 6.64
C VAL A 71 -5.59 -2.95 6.16
N GLY A 72 -5.38 -1.87 5.43
CA GLY A 72 -4.07 -1.46 4.97
C GLY A 72 -4.10 -0.10 4.31
N PHE A 73 -2.93 0.45 4.07
CA PHE A 73 -2.76 1.72 3.39
C PHE A 73 -1.41 1.81 2.70
N VAL A 74 -1.29 2.75 1.77
CA VAL A 74 -0.04 3.09 1.07
C VAL A 74 0.01 4.59 0.84
N GLY A 75 1.21 5.16 0.96
CA GLY A 75 1.52 6.53 0.59
C GLY A 75 2.61 6.58 -0.46
N VAL A 76 2.43 7.38 -1.51
CA VAL A 76 3.43 7.68 -2.53
C VAL A 76 3.49 9.18 -2.76
N ARG A 77 4.70 9.72 -2.84
CA ARG A 77 4.97 11.11 -3.25
C ARG A 77 5.61 11.12 -4.61
N VAL A 78 5.28 12.12 -5.44
CA VAL A 78 5.89 12.28 -6.75
C VAL A 78 6.38 13.70 -6.88
N GLU A 79 7.69 13.86 -6.95
CA GLU A 79 8.34 15.15 -7.17
C GLU A 79 9.10 15.12 -8.49
N MET A 80 8.74 16.01 -9.40
CA MET A 80 9.22 15.99 -10.78
C MET A 80 8.95 14.59 -11.41
N GLU A 81 9.99 13.85 -11.77
CA GLU A 81 9.88 12.53 -12.40
C GLU A 81 10.24 11.38 -11.42
N ARG A 82 10.27 11.66 -10.12
CA ARG A 82 10.67 10.70 -9.07
C ARG A 82 9.52 10.42 -8.12
N GLY A 83 9.09 9.18 -8.12
CA GLY A 83 8.16 8.66 -7.11
C GLY A 83 8.92 8.12 -5.89
N HIS A 84 8.32 8.24 -4.72
CA HIS A 84 8.85 7.66 -3.48
C HIS A 84 7.68 7.05 -2.69
N ILE A 85 7.73 5.75 -2.41
CA ILE A 85 6.76 5.09 -1.55
C ILE A 85 7.16 5.36 -0.11
N SER A 86 6.42 6.24 0.54
CA SER A 86 6.73 6.71 1.90
C SER A 86 6.34 5.70 2.97
N THR A 87 5.28 4.92 2.72
CA THR A 87 4.77 3.91 3.64
C THR A 87 3.89 2.91 2.90
N LEU A 88 3.90 1.65 3.33
CA LEU A 88 2.98 0.60 2.90
C LEU A 88 2.76 -0.36 4.06
N ALA A 89 1.53 -0.50 4.51
CA ALA A 89 1.19 -1.36 5.64
C ALA A 89 -0.09 -2.15 5.41
N ILE A 90 -0.07 -3.39 5.89
CA ILE A 90 -1.23 -4.28 5.99
C ILE A 90 -1.32 -4.76 7.43
N ARG A 91 -2.51 -4.72 8.01
CA ARG A 91 -2.77 -5.31 9.33
C ARG A 91 -2.29 -6.75 9.38
N PRO A 92 -1.62 -7.20 10.46
CA PRO A 92 -1.02 -8.54 10.55
C PRO A 92 -1.99 -9.67 10.19
N GLU A 93 -3.23 -9.60 10.67
CA GLU A 93 -4.28 -10.60 10.43
C GLU A 93 -4.75 -10.69 8.97
N TRP A 94 -4.39 -9.69 8.15
CA TRP A 94 -4.72 -9.62 6.73
C TRP A 94 -3.51 -9.83 5.80
N ARG A 95 -2.36 -10.21 6.36
CA ARG A 95 -1.16 -10.55 5.56
C ARG A 95 -1.32 -11.91 4.90
N GLY A 96 -0.47 -12.20 3.91
CA GLY A 96 -0.52 -13.47 3.17
C GLY A 96 -1.58 -13.54 2.06
N TRP A 97 -2.55 -12.63 2.03
CA TRP A 97 -3.63 -12.61 1.03
C TRP A 97 -3.27 -11.89 -0.28
N GLY A 98 -2.08 -11.28 -0.36
CA GLY A 98 -1.65 -10.50 -1.53
C GLY A 98 -2.14 -9.05 -1.52
N LEU A 99 -2.70 -8.57 -0.41
CA LEU A 99 -3.25 -7.21 -0.29
C LEU A 99 -2.17 -6.13 -0.33
N GLY A 100 -0.96 -6.42 0.17
CA GLY A 100 0.19 -5.53 0.03
C GLY A 100 0.60 -5.33 -1.43
N GLU A 101 0.49 -6.39 -2.25
CA GLU A 101 0.75 -6.31 -3.68
C GLU A 101 -0.29 -5.42 -4.39
N LEU A 102 -1.55 -5.52 -4.00
CA LEU A 102 -2.62 -4.68 -4.53
C LEU A 102 -2.41 -3.20 -4.21
N LEU A 103 -1.97 -2.87 -2.99
CA LEU A 103 -1.63 -1.49 -2.60
C LEU A 103 -0.39 -0.97 -3.32
N LEU A 104 0.68 -1.78 -3.41
CA LEU A 104 1.88 -1.41 -4.16
C LEU A 104 1.56 -1.10 -5.61
N HIS A 105 0.77 -1.97 -6.24
CA HIS A 105 0.31 -1.78 -7.62
C HIS A 105 -0.41 -0.44 -7.79
N THR A 106 -1.36 -0.12 -6.89
CA THR A 106 -2.09 1.15 -6.91
C THR A 106 -1.16 2.36 -6.77
N ALA A 107 -0.16 2.28 -5.89
CA ALA A 107 0.82 3.35 -5.70
C ALA A 107 1.67 3.57 -6.96
N LEU A 108 2.08 2.48 -7.63
CA LEU A 108 2.86 2.55 -8.88
C LEU A 108 2.04 3.14 -10.02
N GLU A 109 0.77 2.73 -10.19
CA GLU A 109 -0.13 3.34 -11.17
C GLU A 109 -0.28 4.85 -10.92
N GLN A 110 -0.49 5.25 -9.65
CA GLN A 110 -0.59 6.66 -9.30
C GLN A 110 0.72 7.41 -9.58
N ALA A 111 1.87 6.83 -9.22
CA ALA A 111 3.17 7.46 -9.48
C ALA A 111 3.37 7.72 -10.98
N ILE A 112 3.09 6.74 -11.82
CA ILE A 112 3.18 6.86 -13.28
C ILE A 112 2.20 7.92 -13.81
N GLN A 113 0.96 7.93 -13.34
CA GLN A 113 -0.05 8.93 -13.71
C GLN A 113 0.38 10.34 -13.32
N SER A 114 1.16 10.49 -12.25
CA SER A 114 1.73 11.75 -11.79
C SER A 114 3.07 12.10 -12.46
N GLY A 115 3.50 11.33 -13.47
CA GLY A 115 4.69 11.62 -14.28
C GLY A 115 5.99 11.02 -13.77
N ALA A 116 5.96 10.12 -12.79
CA ALA A 116 7.18 9.47 -12.32
C ALA A 116 7.78 8.56 -13.40
N ARG A 117 9.09 8.67 -13.60
CA ARG A 117 9.90 7.75 -14.41
C ARG A 117 10.63 6.71 -13.57
N THR A 118 10.88 7.05 -12.32
CA THR A 118 11.46 6.12 -11.34
C THR A 118 10.66 6.15 -10.06
N VAL A 119 10.59 5.03 -9.35
CA VAL A 119 10.01 4.95 -8.01
C VAL A 119 11.01 4.31 -7.08
N ALA A 120 11.18 4.88 -5.89
CA ALA A 120 12.10 4.39 -4.87
C ALA A 120 11.37 4.15 -3.54
N LEU A 121 12.02 3.40 -2.67
CA LEU A 121 11.58 3.14 -1.30
C LEU A 121 12.77 2.70 -0.44
N GLU A 122 12.61 2.76 0.88
CA GLU A 122 13.47 2.12 1.85
C GLU A 122 12.77 0.92 2.49
N VAL A 123 13.52 -0.15 2.71
CA VAL A 123 13.01 -1.36 3.36
C VAL A 123 14.06 -1.95 4.29
N ARG A 124 13.64 -2.39 5.47
CA ARG A 124 14.53 -3.06 6.44
C ARG A 124 15.25 -4.23 5.79
N VAL A 125 16.54 -4.37 6.09
CA VAL A 125 17.36 -5.51 5.60
C VAL A 125 16.75 -6.84 6.05
N SER A 126 16.15 -6.90 7.24
CA SER A 126 15.47 -8.10 7.76
C SER A 126 14.12 -8.41 7.09
N ASN A 127 13.50 -7.45 6.39
CA ASN A 127 12.16 -7.61 5.82
C ASN A 127 12.17 -8.28 4.44
N ALA A 128 12.59 -9.55 4.39
CA ALA A 128 12.64 -10.31 3.14
C ALA A 128 11.28 -10.43 2.43
N VAL A 129 10.18 -10.43 3.20
CA VAL A 129 8.82 -10.52 2.62
C VAL A 129 8.50 -9.29 1.76
N ALA A 130 8.80 -8.09 2.27
CA ALA A 130 8.59 -6.86 1.53
C ALA A 130 9.57 -6.74 0.35
N GLN A 131 10.85 -7.09 0.54
CA GLN A 131 11.85 -7.11 -0.54
C GLN A 131 11.39 -8.00 -1.70
N ASN A 132 10.91 -9.21 -1.42
CA ASN A 132 10.37 -10.12 -2.42
C ASN A 132 9.13 -9.56 -3.12
N LEU A 133 8.29 -8.80 -2.41
CA LEU A 133 7.16 -8.11 -3.02
C LEU A 133 7.64 -7.04 -3.99
N TYR A 134 8.59 -6.19 -3.58
CA TYR A 134 9.13 -5.11 -4.41
C TYR A 134 9.89 -5.65 -5.63
N ALA A 135 10.66 -6.72 -5.47
CA ALA A 135 11.36 -7.37 -6.58
C ALA A 135 10.44 -7.84 -7.71
N LYS A 136 9.17 -8.21 -7.41
CA LYS A 136 8.16 -8.53 -8.44
C LYS A 136 7.81 -7.33 -9.33
N TYR A 137 8.09 -6.12 -8.91
CA TYR A 137 7.84 -4.87 -9.63
C TYR A 137 9.14 -4.20 -10.07
N ASP A 138 10.18 -5.03 -10.31
CA ASP A 138 11.48 -4.62 -10.81
C ASP A 138 12.24 -3.63 -9.92
N PHE A 139 11.89 -3.58 -8.61
CA PHE A 139 12.72 -2.87 -7.66
C PHE A 139 14.01 -3.65 -7.42
N VAL A 140 15.12 -2.97 -7.60
CA VAL A 140 16.47 -3.49 -7.32
C VAL A 140 17.12 -2.71 -6.18
N VAL A 141 17.96 -3.37 -5.39
CA VAL A 141 18.76 -2.71 -4.36
C VAL A 141 19.80 -1.83 -5.04
N VAL A 142 19.76 -0.54 -4.75
CA VAL A 142 20.71 0.46 -5.27
C VAL A 142 21.82 0.71 -4.26
N SER A 143 21.45 0.78 -2.97
CA SER A 143 22.40 1.01 -1.87
C SER A 143 21.85 0.46 -0.55
N GLN A 144 22.75 0.32 0.42
CA GLN A 144 22.39 0.03 1.81
C GLN A 144 22.66 1.28 2.65
N LEU A 145 21.66 1.69 3.42
CA LEU A 145 21.69 2.85 4.32
C LEU A 145 21.91 2.33 5.73
N ARG A 146 23.08 2.60 6.30
CA ARG A 146 23.45 2.10 7.63
C ARG A 146 22.71 2.88 8.73
N GLY A 147 22.20 2.14 9.71
CA GLY A 147 21.52 2.71 10.89
C GLY A 147 20.33 3.60 10.51
N TYR A 148 19.63 3.26 9.44
CA TYR A 148 18.56 4.09 8.89
C TYR A 148 17.35 4.20 9.82
N TYR A 149 16.99 3.09 10.47
CA TYR A 149 15.86 3.05 11.39
C TYR A 149 16.28 3.44 12.80
N ALA A 150 15.33 3.96 13.60
CA ALA A 150 15.59 4.46 14.96
C ALA A 150 16.19 3.39 15.90
N ASP A 151 15.93 2.12 15.65
CA ASP A 151 16.48 0.98 16.37
C ASP A 151 17.89 0.57 15.90
N GLY A 152 18.47 1.32 14.93
CA GLY A 152 19.81 1.09 14.37
C GLY A 152 19.85 0.06 13.24
N GLU A 153 18.71 -0.51 12.82
CA GLU A 153 18.70 -1.44 11.68
C GLU A 153 18.97 -0.68 10.37
N ASP A 154 19.72 -1.32 9.49
CA ASP A 154 19.99 -0.84 8.14
C ASP A 154 18.77 -0.95 7.24
N ALA A 155 18.70 -0.10 6.22
CA ALA A 155 17.72 -0.20 5.14
C ALA A 155 18.41 -0.51 3.81
N TYR A 156 17.72 -1.25 2.95
CA TYR A 156 17.99 -1.21 1.52
C TYR A 156 17.20 -0.06 0.89
N TYR A 157 17.92 0.81 0.18
CA TYR A 157 17.29 1.73 -0.77
C TYR A 157 17.08 0.99 -2.06
N MET A 158 15.82 0.77 -2.41
CA MET A 158 15.43 0.06 -3.63
C MET A 158 14.79 1.02 -4.62
N ARG A 159 14.99 0.77 -5.92
CA ARG A 159 14.45 1.61 -6.99
C ARG A 159 14.02 0.77 -8.18
N ALA A 160 12.88 1.14 -8.79
CA ALA A 160 12.41 0.63 -10.07
C ALA A 160 12.41 1.75 -11.13
N ASN A 161 12.75 1.41 -12.37
CA ASN A 161 12.47 2.26 -13.52
C ASN A 161 11.06 1.92 -14.01
N VAL A 162 10.14 2.88 -13.92
CA VAL A 162 8.73 2.67 -14.28
C VAL A 162 8.39 3.33 -15.63
N GLU A 163 9.40 3.82 -16.34
CA GLU A 163 9.26 4.47 -17.63
C GLU A 163 9.09 3.46 -18.77
N GLY A 164 8.34 3.86 -19.77
CA GLY A 164 8.27 3.20 -21.05
C GLY A 164 7.13 2.16 -21.17
N ARG A 165 6.80 1.90 -22.43
CA ARG A 165 5.64 1.04 -22.79
C ARG A 165 5.76 -0.38 -22.25
N ALA A 166 6.98 -0.91 -22.16
CA ALA A 166 7.20 -2.26 -21.66
C ALA A 166 6.78 -2.41 -20.19
N TYR A 167 7.17 -1.45 -19.33
CA TYR A 167 6.78 -1.47 -17.92
C TYR A 167 5.28 -1.26 -17.74
N HIS A 168 4.69 -0.34 -18.51
CA HIS A 168 3.24 -0.11 -18.47
C HIS A 168 2.45 -1.37 -18.87
N ASN A 169 2.88 -2.09 -19.91
CA ASN A 169 2.26 -3.36 -20.30
C ASN A 169 2.39 -4.42 -19.22
N TYR A 170 3.57 -4.52 -18.60
CA TYR A 170 3.81 -5.40 -17.47
C TYR A 170 2.86 -5.07 -16.30
N LEU A 171 2.73 -3.80 -15.94
CA LEU A 171 1.84 -3.36 -14.87
C LEU A 171 0.36 -3.71 -15.17
N GLN A 172 -0.09 -3.54 -16.42
CA GLN A 172 -1.44 -3.95 -16.83
C GLN A 172 -1.66 -5.46 -16.70
N GLN A 173 -0.67 -6.28 -17.07
CA GLN A 173 -0.75 -7.74 -16.89
C GLN A 173 -0.84 -8.11 -15.40
N ARG A 174 -0.04 -7.46 -14.54
CA ARG A 174 -0.12 -7.65 -13.09
C ARG A 174 -1.49 -7.26 -12.54
N ARG A 175 -2.07 -6.18 -13.03
CA ARG A 175 -3.43 -5.76 -12.65
C ARG A 175 -4.46 -6.83 -12.97
N ALA A 176 -4.44 -7.40 -14.18
CA ALA A 176 -5.36 -8.46 -14.57
C ALA A 176 -5.25 -9.70 -13.66
N LEU A 177 -4.03 -10.09 -13.26
CA LEU A 177 -3.80 -11.18 -12.30
C LEU A 177 -4.36 -10.87 -10.91
N LEU A 178 -4.17 -9.64 -10.42
CA LEU A 178 -4.73 -9.22 -9.14
C LEU A 178 -6.25 -9.18 -9.18
N GLU A 179 -6.84 -8.65 -10.24
CA GLU A 179 -8.29 -8.63 -10.43
C GLU A 179 -8.88 -10.05 -10.47
N TYR A 180 -8.22 -10.97 -11.15
CA TYR A 180 -8.63 -12.38 -11.19
C TYR A 180 -8.56 -13.02 -9.79
N ARG A 181 -7.47 -12.80 -9.06
CA ARG A 181 -7.25 -13.33 -7.71
C ARG A 181 -8.34 -12.91 -6.72
N PHE A 182 -8.82 -11.68 -6.83
CA PHE A 182 -9.81 -11.10 -5.92
C PHE A 182 -11.24 -11.13 -6.45
N ARG A 183 -11.50 -11.79 -7.58
CA ARG A 183 -12.88 -11.99 -8.05
C ARG A 183 -13.66 -12.85 -7.05
N PRO A 184 -14.92 -12.49 -6.76
CA PRO A 184 -15.79 -13.40 -6.03
C PRO A 184 -15.88 -14.71 -6.82
N GLN A 185 -15.54 -15.84 -6.21
CA GLN A 185 -15.82 -17.14 -6.77
C GLN A 185 -17.36 -17.28 -6.88
N PRO A 186 -17.92 -17.76 -8.01
CA PRO A 186 -19.33 -18.11 -8.05
C PRO A 186 -19.59 -19.11 -6.92
N ALA A 187 -20.61 -18.82 -6.09
CA ALA A 187 -21.03 -19.80 -5.10
C ALA A 187 -21.32 -21.11 -5.82
N ASN A 188 -20.59 -22.17 -5.50
CA ASN A 188 -20.93 -23.49 -5.98
C ASN A 188 -22.35 -23.79 -5.55
N MET A 189 -23.29 -23.74 -6.49
CA MET A 189 -24.64 -24.26 -6.29
C MET A 189 -24.50 -25.79 -6.18
N THR A 190 -24.37 -26.28 -4.96
CA THR A 190 -24.63 -27.68 -4.60
C THR A 190 -26.02 -27.79 -4.01
#